data_2cd6e06e718af5b3548dd4d9a791bc8c
#
_entry.id   2cd6e06e718af5b3548dd4d9a791bc8c
#
_cell.length_a   1.000
_cell.length_b   1.000
_cell.length_c   1.000
_cell.angle_alpha   90.00
_cell.angle_beta   90.00
_cell.angle_gamma   90.00
#
_symmetry.space_group_name_H-M   'P 1'
#
loop_
_entity.id
_entity.type
_entity.pdbx_description
1 polymer ?
#
loop_
_entity_poly.entity_id
_entity_poly.type
_entity_poly.pdbx_seq_one_letter_code
_entity_poly.pdbx_strand_id
1 'polypeptide(L)'
;MRTIVHLDADAFFASVEQAADSRLRGKAVAVGGEKRGIIASASYEARKFGIYTPMPTVRARKLCPKLIVLPGDFEKYERFSQWMFSYAYDFTPDVEQSSIDEGYFDLTAVRKPAVEVATTIRDAIGQALKISVSEGIGVNKLVSQIASKLNKPAAFTNIPAGDEISFLHPLPNKWLPGIGPKNAERLNAAGLAMIGQIAHTPVDLLELLLGRQGVVLRQFANGIDERPLVPVSAPAKSYGEQQTFATDQTDEEFIEATLRTMADNLMASIRADEKTVRTLTVKVRYNDFAEDQCGESLNEPTDLETDLYSKLHTLLKKAWKRRVSVRMVSLKLSNIYDGLFRSELSLDVSSKQQDARRRLAGAVDELRQKNGKGVILRGHDFVLKGVRVAVPEPKQRPAINIVVRKQSTATTYVPLNVHSHYSFLDSTLSPAAVVAIAKQHQLPAVALTDPNLHGAVEFFLEAKRAGAVNDNYFSFQRQL
;
A
#
# COMPACT_ATOMS: atom_id res chain seq x y z
N MET A 1 13.60 26.30 29.14
CA MET A 1 12.70 26.78 28.09
C MET A 1 12.75 25.75 26.98
N ARG A 2 11.61 25.41 26.38
CA ARG A 2 11.57 24.36 25.34
C ARG A 2 12.35 24.80 24.10
N THR A 3 13.12 23.89 23.51
CA THR A 3 13.95 24.17 22.33
C THR A 3 13.77 23.04 21.33
N ILE A 4 13.01 23.31 20.31
CA ILE A 4 12.65 22.35 19.24
C ILE A 4 13.37 22.72 17.96
N VAL A 5 13.99 21.75 17.34
CA VAL A 5 14.56 21.88 16.00
C VAL A 5 13.67 21.11 15.02
N HIS A 6 13.36 21.75 13.91
CA HIS A 6 12.75 21.11 12.76
C HIS A 6 13.80 20.96 11.66
N LEU A 7 14.02 19.75 11.19
CA LEU A 7 14.89 19.39 10.09
C LEU A 7 14.04 18.97 8.88
N ASP A 8 14.38 19.46 7.69
CA ASP A 8 13.65 19.20 6.46
C ASP A 8 14.64 19.12 5.28
N ALA A 9 14.76 17.96 4.66
CA ALA A 9 15.68 17.76 3.55
C ALA A 9 15.24 18.52 2.29
N ASP A 10 16.19 19.16 1.64
CA ASP A 10 15.93 20.01 0.48
C ASP A 10 15.75 19.17 -0.78
N ALA A 11 14.55 19.26 -1.39
CA ALA A 11 14.18 18.51 -2.59
C ALA A 11 14.53 17.01 -2.49
N PHE A 12 14.19 16.39 -1.37
CA PHE A 12 14.71 15.12 -0.86
C PHE A 12 14.93 14.04 -1.93
N PHE A 13 13.90 13.58 -2.64
CA PHE A 13 14.07 12.50 -3.61
C PHE A 13 15.06 12.87 -4.73
N ALA A 14 14.96 14.08 -5.26
CA ALA A 14 15.88 14.54 -6.30
C ALA A 14 17.32 14.69 -5.76
N SER A 15 17.48 15.14 -4.53
CA SER A 15 18.80 15.27 -3.87
C SER A 15 19.42 13.91 -3.60
N VAL A 16 18.63 12.91 -3.17
CA VAL A 16 19.10 11.52 -3.00
C VAL A 16 19.58 10.95 -4.34
N GLU A 17 18.85 11.16 -5.45
CA GLU A 17 19.28 10.70 -6.76
C GLU A 17 20.59 11.38 -7.20
N GLN A 18 20.75 12.69 -6.97
CA GLN A 18 21.98 13.42 -7.26
C GLN A 18 23.15 13.00 -6.35
N ALA A 19 22.85 12.59 -5.11
CA ALA A 19 23.86 12.08 -4.17
C ALA A 19 24.34 10.68 -4.57
N ALA A 20 23.41 9.81 -4.95
CA ALA A 20 23.69 8.42 -5.36
C ALA A 20 24.39 8.31 -6.73
N ASP A 21 24.08 9.22 -7.66
CA ASP A 21 24.73 9.25 -8.98
C ASP A 21 25.35 10.62 -9.25
N SER A 22 26.69 10.67 -9.19
CA SER A 22 27.44 11.90 -9.42
C SER A 22 27.22 12.53 -10.80
N ARG A 23 26.80 11.75 -11.80
CA ARG A 23 26.46 12.22 -13.15
C ARG A 23 25.23 13.12 -13.19
N LEU A 24 24.38 13.06 -12.15
CA LEU A 24 23.16 13.86 -12.01
C LEU A 24 23.40 15.20 -11.30
N ARG A 25 24.55 15.38 -10.65
CA ARG A 25 24.86 16.61 -9.90
C ARG A 25 24.88 17.82 -10.83
N GLY A 26 24.25 18.89 -10.37
CA GLY A 26 24.13 20.15 -11.11
C GLY A 26 23.21 20.09 -12.33
N LYS A 27 22.54 18.98 -12.59
CA LYS A 27 21.55 18.83 -13.66
C LYS A 27 20.15 19.04 -13.15
N ALA A 28 19.26 19.48 -14.06
CA ALA A 28 17.83 19.53 -13.77
C ALA A 28 17.28 18.11 -13.69
N VAL A 29 17.05 17.64 -12.46
CA VAL A 29 16.52 16.30 -12.13
C VAL A 29 15.17 16.44 -11.46
N ALA A 30 14.27 15.55 -11.78
CA ALA A 30 12.98 15.40 -11.10
C ALA A 30 12.67 13.92 -10.89
N VAL A 31 12.00 13.62 -9.78
CA VAL A 31 11.47 12.29 -9.48
C VAL A 31 9.98 12.31 -9.68
N GLY A 32 9.45 11.34 -10.44
CA GLY A 32 8.03 11.26 -10.72
C GLY A 32 7.66 10.25 -11.81
N GLY A 33 6.37 10.17 -12.12
CA GLY A 33 5.87 9.30 -13.18
C GLY A 33 6.04 9.91 -14.58
N GLU A 34 6.29 9.07 -15.60
CA GLU A 34 6.59 9.59 -16.94
C GLU A 34 5.38 10.09 -17.74
N LYS A 35 4.38 9.24 -18.01
CA LYS A 35 3.30 9.58 -18.97
C LYS A 35 2.18 10.42 -18.38
N ARG A 36 1.50 9.95 -17.38
CA ARG A 36 0.40 10.65 -16.67
C ARG A 36 0.78 10.97 -15.23
N GLY A 37 2.07 10.93 -14.94
CA GLY A 37 2.60 11.19 -13.62
C GLY A 37 2.72 12.68 -13.33
N ILE A 38 2.99 12.94 -12.06
CA ILE A 38 3.35 14.25 -11.54
C ILE A 38 4.80 14.22 -11.07
N ILE A 39 5.40 15.39 -11.01
CA ILE A 39 6.68 15.59 -10.34
C ILE A 39 6.44 15.55 -8.83
N ALA A 40 7.02 14.54 -8.17
CA ALA A 40 6.96 14.37 -6.72
C ALA A 40 8.10 15.13 -6.02
N SER A 41 9.28 15.25 -6.66
CA SER A 41 10.38 16.07 -6.18
C SER A 41 11.13 16.67 -7.38
N ALA A 42 11.59 17.91 -7.25
CA ALA A 42 12.35 18.61 -8.30
C ALA A 42 13.59 19.24 -7.70
N SER A 43 14.76 18.96 -8.28
CA SER A 43 16.03 19.56 -7.88
C SER A 43 15.98 21.08 -8.00
N TYR A 44 16.84 21.79 -7.28
CA TYR A 44 16.86 23.24 -7.35
C TYR A 44 17.26 23.76 -8.74
N GLU A 45 18.05 23.00 -9.48
CA GLU A 45 18.33 23.27 -10.89
C GLU A 45 17.08 23.18 -11.75
N ALA A 46 16.19 22.18 -11.49
CA ALA A 46 14.92 22.06 -12.17
C ALA A 46 13.95 23.19 -11.79
N ARG A 47 13.93 23.60 -10.50
CA ARG A 47 13.09 24.70 -10.00
C ARG A 47 13.43 26.04 -10.66
N LYS A 48 14.68 26.28 -11.09
CA LYS A 48 15.07 27.48 -11.84
C LYS A 48 14.33 27.64 -13.18
N PHE A 49 13.82 26.55 -13.73
CA PHE A 49 12.97 26.56 -14.93
C PHE A 49 11.48 26.71 -14.63
N GLY A 50 11.09 27.01 -13.38
CA GLY A 50 9.70 27.12 -12.96
C GLY A 50 9.02 25.78 -12.70
N ILE A 51 9.77 24.69 -12.53
CA ILE A 51 9.23 23.38 -12.18
C ILE A 51 8.98 23.35 -10.67
N TYR A 52 7.74 23.03 -10.29
CA TYR A 52 7.31 22.91 -8.89
C TYR A 52 6.61 21.57 -8.64
N THR A 53 6.35 21.27 -7.39
CA THR A 53 5.65 20.07 -6.96
C THR A 53 4.32 20.43 -6.26
N PRO A 54 3.21 19.75 -6.64
CA PRO A 54 3.07 18.79 -7.75
C PRO A 54 2.82 19.48 -9.11
N MET A 55 3.59 19.08 -10.14
CA MET A 55 3.39 19.55 -11.53
C MET A 55 3.23 18.33 -12.44
N PRO A 56 2.33 18.33 -13.45
CA PRO A 56 2.28 17.28 -14.46
C PRO A 56 3.63 17.17 -15.21
N THR A 57 4.16 15.96 -15.35
CA THR A 57 5.48 15.69 -15.96
C THR A 57 5.56 16.23 -17.40
N VAL A 58 4.46 16.13 -18.15
CA VAL A 58 4.39 16.69 -19.52
C VAL A 58 4.61 18.20 -19.52
N ARG A 59 4.05 18.93 -18.54
CA ARG A 59 4.27 20.39 -18.39
C ARG A 59 5.71 20.69 -17.99
N ALA A 60 6.27 19.92 -17.05
CA ALA A 60 7.65 20.09 -16.61
C ALA A 60 8.65 19.91 -17.77
N ARG A 61 8.45 18.91 -18.64
CA ARG A 61 9.27 18.68 -19.83
C ARG A 61 9.15 19.81 -20.87
N LYS A 62 7.98 20.46 -20.97
CA LYS A 62 7.82 21.65 -21.83
C LYS A 62 8.62 22.85 -21.30
N LEU A 63 8.69 23.02 -19.96
CA LEU A 63 9.47 24.09 -19.35
C LEU A 63 10.99 23.83 -19.42
N CYS A 64 11.40 22.58 -19.30
CA CYS A 64 12.79 22.17 -19.37
C CYS A 64 12.93 20.91 -20.25
N PRO A 65 13.17 21.03 -21.56
CA PRO A 65 13.33 19.88 -22.46
C PRO A 65 14.47 18.92 -22.08
N LYS A 66 15.48 19.42 -21.36
CA LYS A 66 16.62 18.64 -20.85
C LYS A 66 16.38 18.04 -19.47
N LEU A 67 15.15 18.13 -18.93
CA LEU A 67 14.79 17.59 -17.63
C LEU A 67 14.98 16.06 -17.61
N ILE A 68 15.78 15.59 -16.66
CA ILE A 68 15.93 14.16 -16.37
C ILE A 68 14.84 13.77 -15.38
N VAL A 69 13.90 12.95 -15.82
CA VAL A 69 12.83 12.43 -14.95
C VAL A 69 13.16 10.98 -14.60
N LEU A 70 13.23 10.69 -13.30
CA LEU A 70 13.53 9.38 -12.75
C LEU A 70 12.31 8.80 -12.05
N PRO A 71 12.09 7.48 -12.11
CA PRO A 71 11.10 6.83 -11.26
C PRO A 71 11.53 6.91 -9.78
N GLY A 72 10.57 6.89 -8.88
CA GLY A 72 10.86 6.88 -7.44
C GLY A 72 11.41 5.52 -6.99
N ASP A 73 12.47 5.55 -6.19
CA ASP A 73 13.07 4.40 -5.51
C ASP A 73 12.90 4.58 -3.99
N PHE A 74 11.73 4.16 -3.49
CA PHE A 74 11.37 4.39 -2.10
C PHE A 74 12.27 3.63 -1.12
N GLU A 75 12.79 2.45 -1.48
CA GLU A 75 13.72 1.71 -0.63
C GLU A 75 15.01 2.50 -0.40
N LYS A 76 15.55 3.11 -1.45
CA LYS A 76 16.71 4.02 -1.35
C LYS A 76 16.38 5.22 -0.48
N TYR A 77 15.21 5.85 -0.68
CA TYR A 77 14.81 7.04 0.07
C TYR A 77 14.62 6.74 1.55
N GLU A 78 14.02 5.61 1.91
CA GLU A 78 13.88 5.18 3.30
C GLU A 78 15.23 4.98 3.99
N ARG A 79 16.20 4.38 3.30
CA ARG A 79 17.57 4.23 3.83
C ARG A 79 18.23 5.58 4.07
N PHE A 80 18.13 6.52 3.12
CA PHE A 80 18.67 7.87 3.30
C PHE A 80 17.98 8.62 4.44
N SER A 81 16.67 8.47 4.58
CA SER A 81 15.90 9.00 5.68
C SER A 81 16.39 8.47 7.04
N GLN A 82 16.54 7.14 7.16
CA GLN A 82 17.06 6.53 8.38
C GLN A 82 18.46 7.04 8.75
N TRP A 83 19.37 7.13 7.77
CA TRP A 83 20.70 7.70 7.97
C TRP A 83 20.65 9.17 8.38
N MET A 84 19.78 9.96 7.74
CA MET A 84 19.63 11.38 8.06
C MET A 84 19.17 11.59 9.50
N PHE A 85 18.14 10.88 9.95
CA PHE A 85 17.64 11.01 11.31
C PHE A 85 18.57 10.38 12.36
N SER A 86 19.43 9.42 11.99
CA SER A 86 20.38 8.83 12.94
C SER A 86 21.30 9.85 13.57
N TYR A 87 21.67 10.93 12.85
CA TYR A 87 22.49 12.00 13.40
C TYR A 87 21.81 12.80 14.52
N ALA A 88 20.49 12.90 14.54
CA ALA A 88 19.76 13.53 15.63
C ALA A 88 19.75 12.67 16.88
N TYR A 89 19.67 11.34 16.73
CA TYR A 89 19.73 10.39 17.86
C TYR A 89 21.06 10.39 18.59
N ASP A 90 22.15 10.88 18.01
CA ASP A 90 23.44 11.05 18.70
C ASP A 90 23.37 12.11 19.81
N PHE A 91 22.36 12.99 19.80
CA PHE A 91 22.22 14.10 20.74
C PHE A 91 20.98 13.98 21.62
N THR A 92 19.89 13.41 21.15
CA THR A 92 18.63 13.30 21.90
C THR A 92 17.83 12.05 21.45
N PRO A 93 17.17 11.35 22.39
CA PRO A 93 16.23 10.28 22.03
C PRO A 93 14.87 10.82 21.56
N ASP A 94 14.57 12.09 21.84
CA ASP A 94 13.28 12.72 21.54
C ASP A 94 13.27 13.23 20.10
N VAL A 95 13.19 12.29 19.16
CA VAL A 95 13.11 12.54 17.72
C VAL A 95 11.75 12.07 17.19
N GLU A 96 11.00 12.99 16.60
CA GLU A 96 9.73 12.68 15.89
C GLU A 96 9.96 12.79 14.38
N GLN A 97 9.91 11.68 13.70
CA GLN A 97 9.92 11.64 12.25
C GLN A 97 8.50 11.85 11.72
N SER A 98 8.23 13.04 11.16
CA SER A 98 6.89 13.41 10.66
C SER A 98 6.63 12.90 9.26
N SER A 99 7.68 12.78 8.44
CA SER A 99 7.66 12.20 7.09
C SER A 99 9.01 11.56 6.78
N ILE A 100 9.18 11.08 5.56
CA ILE A 100 10.44 10.49 5.08
C ILE A 100 11.58 11.52 5.00
N ASP A 101 11.26 12.82 4.90
CA ASP A 101 12.21 13.89 4.65
C ASP A 101 12.20 15.01 5.71
N GLU A 102 11.23 15.03 6.62
CA GLU A 102 11.16 16.04 7.67
C GLU A 102 10.78 15.45 9.04
N GLY A 103 11.28 16.08 10.08
CA GLY A 103 11.01 15.70 11.46
C GLY A 103 11.46 16.74 12.47
N TYR A 104 11.19 16.45 13.74
CA TYR A 104 11.52 17.31 14.86
C TYR A 104 12.42 16.57 15.86
N PHE A 105 13.27 17.32 16.55
CA PHE A 105 13.99 16.81 17.70
C PHE A 105 14.05 17.86 18.82
N ASP A 106 13.96 17.38 20.07
CA ASP A 106 13.93 18.22 21.25
C ASP A 106 15.33 18.32 21.87
N LEU A 107 15.87 19.52 21.92
CA LEU A 107 17.16 19.81 22.52
C LEU A 107 17.05 20.51 23.91
N THR A 108 15.85 20.54 24.50
CA THR A 108 15.59 21.22 25.76
C THR A 108 16.51 20.72 26.90
N ALA A 109 16.75 19.41 26.95
CA ALA A 109 17.60 18.78 27.98
C ALA A 109 19.08 18.69 27.58
N VAL A 110 19.44 19.10 26.37
CA VAL A 110 20.82 19.01 25.87
C VAL A 110 21.65 20.17 26.43
N ARG A 111 22.82 19.88 26.99
CA ARG A 111 23.69 20.89 27.63
C ARG A 111 24.39 21.83 26.65
N LYS A 112 24.62 21.35 25.41
CA LYS A 112 25.24 22.16 24.35
C LYS A 112 24.24 23.17 23.78
N PRO A 113 24.70 24.33 23.30
CA PRO A 113 23.81 25.27 22.60
C PRO A 113 23.11 24.62 21.42
N ALA A 114 21.80 24.81 21.30
CA ALA A 114 20.99 24.20 20.26
C ALA A 114 21.47 24.54 18.83
N VAL A 115 21.95 25.78 18.64
CA VAL A 115 22.53 26.24 17.37
C VAL A 115 23.78 25.44 17.01
N GLU A 116 24.64 25.13 17.96
CA GLU A 116 25.85 24.31 17.72
C GLU A 116 25.48 22.86 17.36
N VAL A 117 24.54 22.28 18.11
CA VAL A 117 24.07 20.90 17.84
C VAL A 117 23.43 20.80 16.46
N ALA A 118 22.49 21.68 16.14
CA ALA A 118 21.84 21.70 14.84
C ALA A 118 22.84 21.88 13.70
N THR A 119 23.77 22.84 13.82
CA THR A 119 24.85 23.04 12.84
C THR A 119 25.68 21.76 12.66
N THR A 120 26.03 21.07 13.76
CA THR A 120 26.81 19.83 13.71
C THR A 120 26.04 18.73 12.95
N ILE A 121 24.76 18.58 13.23
CA ILE A 121 23.89 17.58 12.54
C ILE A 121 23.82 17.90 11.05
N ARG A 122 23.51 19.14 10.68
CA ARG A 122 23.42 19.60 9.30
C ARG A 122 24.70 19.34 8.51
N ASP A 123 25.83 19.72 9.09
CA ASP A 123 27.12 19.61 8.44
C ASP A 123 27.55 18.14 8.27
N ALA A 124 27.26 17.29 9.29
CA ALA A 124 27.48 15.85 9.20
C ALA A 124 26.63 15.18 8.10
N ILE A 125 25.34 15.51 8.01
CA ILE A 125 24.46 15.04 6.95
C ILE A 125 24.99 15.48 5.57
N GLY A 126 25.35 16.75 5.43
CA GLY A 126 25.89 17.29 4.18
C GLY A 126 27.18 16.61 3.75
N GLN A 127 28.08 16.32 4.71
CA GLN A 127 29.36 15.65 4.42
C GLN A 127 29.19 14.17 4.10
N ALA A 128 28.38 13.46 4.86
CA ALA A 128 28.25 12.01 4.72
C ALA A 128 27.29 11.62 3.60
N LEU A 129 26.09 12.23 3.57
CA LEU A 129 25.03 11.83 2.65
C LEU A 129 25.01 12.66 1.36
N LYS A 130 25.76 13.77 1.29
CA LYS A 130 25.79 14.69 0.15
C LYS A 130 24.42 15.27 -0.22
N ILE A 131 23.53 15.38 0.76
CA ILE A 131 22.22 16.05 0.64
C ILE A 131 22.21 17.32 1.49
N SER A 132 21.45 18.32 1.05
CA SER A 132 21.23 19.55 1.81
C SER A 132 19.99 19.39 2.68
N VAL A 133 20.07 19.90 3.91
CA VAL A 133 18.94 19.99 4.82
C VAL A 133 18.77 21.42 5.28
N SER A 134 17.53 21.80 5.55
CA SER A 134 17.15 23.09 6.14
C SER A 134 16.67 22.89 7.56
N GLU A 135 17.10 23.74 8.49
CA GLU A 135 16.80 23.64 9.90
C GLU A 135 16.18 24.93 10.43
N GLY A 136 15.21 24.78 11.30
CA GLY A 136 14.59 25.85 12.07
C GLY A 136 14.60 25.53 13.54
N ILE A 137 15.04 26.46 14.36
CA ILE A 137 15.05 26.36 15.83
C ILE A 137 14.00 27.28 16.38
N GLY A 138 13.20 26.80 17.33
CA GLY A 138 12.16 27.61 18.00
C GLY A 138 11.66 26.95 19.28
N VAL A 139 10.74 27.60 19.96
CA VAL A 139 10.18 27.13 21.24
C VAL A 139 9.16 26.01 21.09
N ASN A 140 8.67 25.78 19.89
CA ASN A 140 7.65 24.77 19.58
C ASN A 140 7.74 24.28 18.12
N LYS A 141 6.94 23.27 17.79
CA LYS A 141 6.91 22.66 16.45
C LYS A 141 6.50 23.62 15.35
N LEU A 142 5.55 24.52 15.63
CA LEU A 142 5.05 25.49 14.66
C LEU A 142 6.15 26.45 14.20
N VAL A 143 6.82 27.09 15.16
CA VAL A 143 7.82 28.12 14.88
C VAL A 143 9.04 27.49 14.19
N SER A 144 9.53 26.37 14.70
CA SER A 144 10.68 25.66 14.11
C SER A 144 10.39 25.19 12.68
N GLN A 145 9.19 24.69 12.41
CA GLN A 145 8.79 24.24 11.06
C GLN A 145 8.75 25.40 10.06
N ILE A 146 8.13 26.51 10.43
CA ILE A 146 8.07 27.68 9.53
C ILE A 146 9.48 28.22 9.29
N ALA A 147 10.29 28.31 10.33
CA ALA A 147 11.67 28.80 10.26
C ALA A 147 12.54 27.98 9.29
N SER A 148 12.41 26.65 9.31
CA SER A 148 13.17 25.78 8.40
C SER A 148 12.74 25.90 6.93
N LYS A 149 11.48 26.24 6.67
CA LYS A 149 10.89 26.24 5.31
C LYS A 149 11.00 27.58 4.60
N LEU A 150 11.14 28.68 5.34
CA LEU A 150 11.00 30.03 4.79
C LEU A 150 12.08 30.38 3.75
N ASN A 151 13.32 30.03 4.00
CA ASN A 151 14.48 30.43 3.18
C ASN A 151 15.19 29.26 2.51
N LYS A 152 14.49 28.18 2.19
CA LYS A 152 15.07 27.03 1.49
C LYS A 152 15.73 27.41 0.14
N PRO A 153 16.83 26.77 -0.29
CA PRO A 153 17.53 25.63 0.34
C PRO A 153 18.56 26.03 1.39
N ALA A 154 19.03 25.01 2.14
CA ALA A 154 20.08 25.15 3.16
C ALA A 154 19.77 26.25 4.19
N ALA A 155 18.46 26.44 4.48
CA ALA A 155 18.04 27.41 5.46
C ALA A 155 18.50 27.02 6.85
N PHE A 156 18.94 28.01 7.61
CA PHE A 156 19.24 27.87 9.03
C PHE A 156 18.70 29.09 9.77
N THR A 157 17.62 28.90 10.50
CA THR A 157 16.92 30.01 11.14
C THR A 157 16.67 29.70 12.63
N ASN A 158 17.19 30.52 13.51
CA ASN A 158 16.94 30.42 14.95
C ASN A 158 16.02 31.56 15.38
N ILE A 159 14.88 31.22 15.97
CA ILE A 159 13.90 32.16 16.51
C ILE A 159 14.03 32.12 18.05
N PRO A 160 14.59 33.13 18.68
CA PRO A 160 14.68 33.20 20.12
C PRO A 160 13.30 33.19 20.78
N ALA A 161 13.25 32.69 21.99
CA ALA A 161 12.02 32.72 22.77
C ALA A 161 11.58 34.17 23.06
N GLY A 162 10.30 34.44 22.82
CA GLY A 162 9.70 35.78 22.90
C GLY A 162 9.58 36.48 21.54
N ASP A 163 10.26 35.99 20.51
CA ASP A 163 10.23 36.55 19.16
C ASP A 163 9.21 35.85 18.22
N GLU A 164 8.41 34.90 18.75
CA GLU A 164 7.48 34.10 17.93
C GLU A 164 6.48 34.97 17.17
N ILE A 165 5.90 35.95 17.86
CA ILE A 165 4.90 36.85 17.29
C ILE A 165 5.51 37.77 16.23
N SER A 166 6.68 38.37 16.54
CA SER A 166 7.39 39.26 15.62
C SER A 166 7.85 38.52 14.35
N PHE A 167 8.16 37.23 14.47
CA PHE A 167 8.49 36.35 13.36
C PHE A 167 7.27 35.97 12.53
N LEU A 168 6.17 35.57 13.17
CA LEU A 168 4.99 34.99 12.49
C LEU A 168 4.11 36.06 11.83
N HIS A 169 3.80 37.15 12.52
CA HIS A 169 2.79 38.14 12.11
C HIS A 169 3.02 38.73 10.70
N PRO A 170 4.25 39.01 10.26
CA PRO A 170 4.51 39.55 8.92
C PRO A 170 4.36 38.53 7.81
N LEU A 171 4.18 37.23 8.12
CA LEU A 171 4.10 36.18 7.13
C LEU A 171 2.69 36.01 6.55
N PRO A 172 2.56 35.68 5.25
CA PRO A 172 1.29 35.28 4.65
C PRO A 172 0.63 34.10 5.36
N ASN A 173 -0.68 34.08 5.43
CA ASN A 173 -1.48 33.06 6.13
C ASN A 173 -1.18 31.61 5.71
N LYS A 174 -0.80 31.39 4.44
CA LYS A 174 -0.44 30.07 3.88
C LYS A 174 0.72 29.38 4.60
N TRP A 175 1.50 30.09 5.41
CA TRP A 175 2.59 29.51 6.20
C TRP A 175 2.10 28.77 7.44
N LEU A 176 0.90 29.06 7.93
CA LEU A 176 0.33 28.33 9.05
C LEU A 176 -0.01 26.88 8.64
N PRO A 177 0.50 25.88 9.37
CA PRO A 177 0.10 24.50 9.15
C PRO A 177 -1.41 24.33 9.22
N GLY A 178 -1.99 23.56 8.27
CA GLY A 178 -3.44 23.38 8.16
C GLY A 178 -4.15 24.38 7.25
N ILE A 179 -3.48 25.40 6.76
CA ILE A 179 -4.03 26.30 5.73
C ILE A 179 -3.64 25.77 4.34
N GLY A 180 -4.53 24.98 3.75
CA GLY A 180 -4.42 24.58 2.34
C GLY A 180 -4.99 25.67 1.40
N PRO A 181 -4.86 25.49 0.05
CA PRO A 181 -5.26 26.50 -0.94
C PRO A 181 -6.68 27.02 -0.75
N LYS A 182 -7.66 26.14 -0.47
CA LYS A 182 -9.07 26.54 -0.26
C LYS A 182 -9.27 27.41 0.98
N ASN A 183 -8.60 27.11 2.08
CA ASN A 183 -8.68 27.91 3.30
C ASN A 183 -7.92 29.23 3.14
N ALA A 184 -6.78 29.23 2.44
CA ALA A 184 -6.07 30.46 2.11
C ALA A 184 -6.93 31.40 1.26
N GLU A 185 -7.63 30.88 0.25
CA GLU A 185 -8.55 31.67 -0.58
C GLU A 185 -9.70 32.27 0.26
N ARG A 186 -10.34 31.47 1.13
CA ARG A 186 -11.41 31.97 2.03
C ARG A 186 -10.91 33.06 2.98
N LEU A 187 -9.75 32.86 3.58
CA LEU A 187 -9.14 33.84 4.48
C LEU A 187 -8.77 35.12 3.73
N ASN A 188 -8.18 35.02 2.56
CA ASN A 188 -7.84 36.16 1.72
C ASN A 188 -9.10 36.97 1.31
N ALA A 189 -10.19 36.27 0.94
CA ALA A 189 -11.48 36.91 0.62
C ALA A 189 -12.09 37.64 1.84
N ALA A 190 -11.80 37.18 3.07
CA ALA A 190 -12.18 37.82 4.32
C ALA A 190 -11.18 38.92 4.78
N GLY A 191 -10.18 39.26 3.97
CA GLY A 191 -9.16 40.26 4.31
C GLY A 191 -8.07 39.78 5.28
N LEU A 192 -8.00 38.45 5.54
CA LEU A 192 -7.06 37.83 6.48
C LEU A 192 -5.86 37.21 5.74
N ALA A 193 -5.14 38.01 4.98
CA ALA A 193 -4.01 37.56 4.16
C ALA A 193 -2.73 37.25 4.96
N MET A 194 -2.56 37.91 6.10
CA MET A 194 -1.37 37.80 6.94
C MET A 194 -1.68 37.10 8.27
N ILE A 195 -0.68 36.41 8.84
CA ILE A 195 -0.85 35.69 10.11
C ILE A 195 -1.25 36.64 11.24
N GLY A 196 -0.68 37.84 11.31
CA GLY A 196 -1.03 38.83 12.32
C GLY A 196 -2.50 39.26 12.27
N GLN A 197 -3.13 39.30 11.09
CA GLN A 197 -4.54 39.58 10.97
C GLN A 197 -5.40 38.47 11.59
N ILE A 198 -5.01 37.20 11.38
CA ILE A 198 -5.67 36.02 11.98
C ILE A 198 -5.55 36.08 13.50
N ALA A 199 -4.36 36.43 14.03
CA ALA A 199 -4.12 36.54 15.47
C ALA A 199 -5.07 37.53 16.18
N HIS A 200 -5.38 38.64 15.53
CA HIS A 200 -6.25 39.70 16.07
C HIS A 200 -7.74 39.46 15.80
N THR A 201 -8.10 38.50 14.97
CA THR A 201 -9.51 38.21 14.64
C THR A 201 -10.19 37.48 15.80
N PRO A 202 -11.42 37.87 16.21
CA PRO A 202 -12.20 37.13 17.20
C PRO A 202 -12.38 35.66 16.80
N VAL A 203 -12.32 34.77 17.82
CA VAL A 203 -12.38 33.32 17.58
C VAL A 203 -13.67 32.90 16.90
N ASP A 204 -14.80 33.49 17.27
CA ASP A 204 -16.13 33.17 16.72
C ASP A 204 -16.22 33.43 15.21
N LEU A 205 -15.56 34.49 14.74
CA LEU A 205 -15.47 34.78 13.30
C LEU A 205 -14.59 33.77 12.56
N LEU A 206 -13.50 33.32 13.19
CA LEU A 206 -12.65 32.28 12.59
C LEU A 206 -13.34 30.91 12.59
N GLU A 207 -14.13 30.60 13.61
CA GLU A 207 -14.96 29.40 13.64
C GLU A 207 -16.05 29.42 12.57
N LEU A 208 -16.66 30.58 12.33
CA LEU A 208 -17.64 30.74 11.23
C LEU A 208 -16.99 30.49 9.86
N LEU A 209 -15.76 30.95 9.66
CA LEU A 209 -15.05 30.80 8.36
C LEU A 209 -14.47 29.39 8.16
N LEU A 210 -13.95 28.76 9.18
CA LEU A 210 -13.09 27.58 9.09
C LEU A 210 -13.53 26.40 9.98
N GLY A 211 -14.63 26.55 10.71
CA GLY A 211 -15.08 25.58 11.71
C GLY A 211 -14.10 25.49 12.87
N ARG A 212 -14.06 24.33 13.53
CA ARG A 212 -13.16 24.06 14.69
C ARG A 212 -11.69 24.36 14.41
N GLN A 213 -11.26 24.33 13.16
CA GLN A 213 -9.89 24.64 12.78
C GLN A 213 -9.55 26.12 13.02
N GLY A 214 -10.53 27.01 13.02
CA GLY A 214 -10.35 28.43 13.29
C GLY A 214 -9.73 28.70 14.67
N VAL A 215 -10.15 27.96 15.70
CA VAL A 215 -9.58 28.07 17.08
C VAL A 215 -8.10 27.73 17.09
N VAL A 216 -7.74 26.61 16.48
CA VAL A 216 -6.35 26.14 16.42
C VAL A 216 -5.46 27.11 15.62
N LEU A 217 -5.98 27.62 14.49
CA LEU A 217 -5.23 28.58 13.67
C LEU A 217 -5.00 29.91 14.38
N ARG A 218 -5.95 30.35 15.23
CA ARG A 218 -5.74 31.54 16.07
C ARG A 218 -4.66 31.33 17.11
N GLN A 219 -4.61 30.16 17.76
CA GLN A 219 -3.52 29.80 18.67
C GLN A 219 -2.17 29.84 17.94
N PHE A 220 -2.10 29.17 16.77
CA PHE A 220 -0.91 29.16 15.94
C PHE A 220 -0.48 30.57 15.50
N ALA A 221 -1.43 31.41 15.12
CA ALA A 221 -1.15 32.81 14.74
C ALA A 221 -0.56 33.64 15.90
N ASN A 222 -0.85 33.25 17.15
CA ASN A 222 -0.26 33.84 18.36
C ASN A 222 1.01 33.09 18.83
N GLY A 223 1.59 32.22 18.02
CA GLY A 223 2.82 31.49 18.35
C GLY A 223 2.62 30.35 19.36
N ILE A 224 1.38 30.01 19.69
CA ILE A 224 1.04 29.00 20.70
C ILE A 224 0.87 27.64 20.00
N ASP A 225 1.76 26.70 20.30
CA ASP A 225 1.69 25.30 19.86
C ASP A 225 2.19 24.39 20.98
N GLU A 226 1.25 23.78 21.69
CA GLU A 226 1.51 22.92 22.84
C GLU A 226 1.69 21.43 22.46
N ARG A 227 1.64 21.11 21.17
CA ARG A 227 1.79 19.71 20.71
C ARG A 227 3.13 19.14 21.19
N PRO A 228 3.13 17.99 21.88
CA PRO A 228 4.37 17.30 22.24
C PRO A 228 5.06 16.72 21.01
N LEU A 229 6.33 16.38 21.12
CA LEU A 229 6.97 15.45 20.20
C LEU A 229 6.42 14.05 20.45
N VAL A 230 6.20 13.32 19.36
CA VAL A 230 5.69 11.94 19.37
C VAL A 230 6.74 11.05 18.69
N PRO A 231 7.75 10.54 19.44
CA PRO A 231 8.83 9.75 18.88
C PRO A 231 8.37 8.45 18.22
N VAL A 232 7.28 7.88 18.72
CA VAL A 232 6.69 6.65 18.17
C VAL A 232 5.44 7.01 17.37
N SER A 233 5.47 6.75 16.07
CA SER A 233 4.32 6.99 15.19
C SER A 233 3.11 6.16 15.64
N ALA A 234 1.94 6.78 15.61
CA ALA A 234 0.70 6.05 15.82
C ALA A 234 0.52 4.95 14.74
N PRO A 235 -0.06 3.80 15.09
CA PRO A 235 -0.28 2.74 14.12
C PRO A 235 -1.14 3.21 12.94
N ALA A 236 -0.90 2.65 11.77
CA ALA A 236 -1.62 2.99 10.56
C ALA A 236 -3.12 2.76 10.73
N LYS A 237 -3.95 3.75 10.36
CA LYS A 237 -5.43 3.66 10.42
C LYS A 237 -6.02 2.98 9.18
N SER A 238 -5.28 2.90 8.10
CA SER A 238 -5.67 2.26 6.84
C SER A 238 -4.45 2.03 5.96
N TYR A 239 -4.51 1.00 5.12
CA TYR A 239 -3.57 0.74 4.04
C TYR A 239 -4.26 1.03 2.72
N GLY A 240 -3.58 1.61 1.77
CA GLY A 240 -4.19 1.93 0.48
C GLY A 240 -3.17 2.08 -0.63
N GLU A 241 -3.55 1.62 -1.81
CA GLU A 241 -2.79 1.75 -3.03
C GLU A 241 -3.68 2.31 -4.14
N GLN A 242 -3.11 3.11 -5.03
CA GLN A 242 -3.82 3.62 -6.19
C GLN A 242 -2.92 3.63 -7.42
N GLN A 243 -3.51 3.36 -8.57
CA GLN A 243 -2.80 3.37 -9.85
C GLN A 243 -3.56 4.19 -10.89
N THR A 244 -2.89 5.21 -11.41
CA THR A 244 -3.34 5.94 -12.60
C THR A 244 -2.81 5.23 -13.83
N PHE A 245 -3.69 4.80 -14.71
CA PHE A 245 -3.31 4.09 -15.93
C PHE A 245 -2.65 5.01 -16.95
N ALA A 246 -1.68 4.49 -17.70
CA ALA A 246 -1.02 5.23 -18.78
C ALA A 246 -1.99 5.66 -19.89
N THR A 247 -3.03 4.84 -20.14
CA THR A 247 -4.18 5.11 -21.00
C THR A 247 -5.46 4.75 -20.25
N ASP A 248 -6.55 5.45 -20.54
CA ASP A 248 -7.83 5.14 -19.90
C ASP A 248 -8.28 3.73 -20.27
N GLN A 249 -8.73 2.96 -19.28
CA GLN A 249 -9.06 1.55 -19.44
C GLN A 249 -10.57 1.32 -19.49
N THR A 250 -10.96 0.38 -20.34
CA THR A 250 -12.33 -0.12 -20.45
C THR A 250 -12.39 -1.63 -20.23
N ASP A 251 -11.24 -2.28 -20.10
CA ASP A 251 -11.10 -3.71 -19.89
C ASP A 251 -11.29 -4.01 -18.39
N GLU A 252 -12.42 -4.63 -18.06
CA GLU A 252 -12.79 -5.00 -16.70
C GLU A 252 -11.82 -6.02 -16.12
N GLU A 253 -11.36 -6.99 -16.91
CA GLU A 253 -10.43 -8.02 -16.47
C GLU A 253 -9.07 -7.42 -16.09
N PHE A 254 -8.57 -6.49 -16.91
CA PHE A 254 -7.33 -5.78 -16.62
C PHE A 254 -7.42 -4.92 -15.34
N ILE A 255 -8.56 -4.22 -15.15
CA ILE A 255 -8.77 -3.39 -13.94
C ILE A 255 -8.90 -4.27 -12.70
N GLU A 256 -9.62 -5.39 -12.78
CA GLU A 256 -9.73 -6.34 -11.68
C GLU A 256 -8.38 -6.98 -11.34
N ALA A 257 -7.60 -7.38 -12.34
CA ALA A 257 -6.24 -7.89 -12.16
C ALA A 257 -5.35 -6.87 -11.43
N THR A 258 -5.47 -5.58 -11.77
CA THR A 258 -4.77 -4.49 -11.06
C THR A 258 -5.18 -4.42 -9.59
N LEU A 259 -6.49 -4.50 -9.29
CA LEU A 259 -6.98 -4.50 -7.90
C LEU A 259 -6.49 -5.72 -7.10
N ARG A 260 -6.40 -6.89 -7.73
CA ARG A 260 -5.86 -8.11 -7.09
C ARG A 260 -4.37 -7.97 -6.79
N THR A 261 -3.59 -7.37 -7.68
CA THR A 261 -2.18 -7.06 -7.42
C THR A 261 -2.02 -6.06 -6.28
N MET A 262 -2.88 -5.02 -6.20
CA MET A 262 -2.91 -4.11 -5.05
C MET A 262 -3.25 -4.85 -3.76
N ALA A 263 -4.21 -5.77 -3.79
CA ALA A 263 -4.55 -6.59 -2.62
C ALA A 263 -3.36 -7.42 -2.15
N ASP A 264 -2.61 -8.04 -3.06
CA ASP A 264 -1.38 -8.77 -2.72
C ASP A 264 -0.36 -7.88 -2.01
N ASN A 265 -0.08 -6.69 -2.57
CA ASN A 265 0.88 -5.76 -2.01
C ASN A 265 0.45 -5.28 -0.61
N LEU A 266 -0.81 -4.86 -0.49
CA LEU A 266 -1.34 -4.33 0.77
C LEU A 266 -1.40 -5.40 1.86
N MET A 267 -1.82 -6.63 1.52
CA MET A 267 -1.91 -7.72 2.49
C MET A 267 -0.54 -8.22 2.94
N ALA A 268 0.48 -8.18 2.07
CA ALA A 268 1.86 -8.44 2.47
C ALA A 268 2.35 -7.42 3.54
N SER A 269 2.03 -6.12 3.35
CA SER A 269 2.37 -5.08 4.34
C SER A 269 1.60 -5.28 5.66
N ILE A 270 0.32 -5.64 5.58
CA ILE A 270 -0.54 -5.91 6.74
C ILE A 270 -0.01 -7.09 7.56
N ARG A 271 0.44 -8.17 6.88
CA ARG A 271 1.07 -9.32 7.56
C ARG A 271 2.42 -8.95 8.19
N ALA A 272 3.22 -8.12 7.51
CA ALA A 272 4.50 -7.64 8.04
C ALA A 272 4.32 -6.81 9.33
N ASP A 273 3.21 -6.07 9.43
CA ASP A 273 2.84 -5.29 10.62
C ASP A 273 2.06 -6.12 11.66
N GLU A 274 1.89 -7.43 11.45
CA GLU A 274 1.13 -8.34 12.31
C GLU A 274 -0.33 -7.88 12.56
N LYS A 275 -0.98 -7.34 11.51
CA LYS A 275 -2.34 -6.80 11.55
C LYS A 275 -3.31 -7.66 10.76
N THR A 276 -4.60 -7.40 10.99
CA THR A 276 -5.71 -7.91 10.18
C THR A 276 -6.63 -6.75 9.77
N VAL A 277 -7.39 -6.93 8.70
CA VAL A 277 -8.31 -5.91 8.18
C VAL A 277 -9.70 -6.47 7.97
N ARG A 278 -10.70 -5.60 8.07
CA ARG A 278 -12.10 -6.01 7.91
C ARG A 278 -12.82 -5.31 6.77
N THR A 279 -12.41 -4.10 6.36
CA THR A 279 -13.16 -3.30 5.39
C THR A 279 -12.34 -3.02 4.15
N LEU A 280 -12.92 -3.28 2.98
CA LEU A 280 -12.38 -2.98 1.66
C LEU A 280 -13.16 -1.82 1.05
N THR A 281 -12.48 -0.90 0.41
CA THR A 281 -13.10 0.15 -0.41
C THR A 281 -12.38 0.21 -1.75
N VAL A 282 -13.15 0.03 -2.83
CA VAL A 282 -12.70 0.23 -4.21
C VAL A 282 -13.18 1.58 -4.67
N LYS A 283 -12.27 2.38 -5.23
CA LYS A 283 -12.56 3.68 -5.84
C LYS A 283 -12.11 3.66 -7.29
N VAL A 284 -12.94 4.21 -8.16
CA VAL A 284 -12.63 4.46 -9.56
C VAL A 284 -12.67 5.96 -9.83
N ARG A 285 -11.74 6.43 -10.66
CA ARG A 285 -11.77 7.79 -11.22
C ARG A 285 -11.90 7.68 -12.71
N TYR A 286 -12.89 8.35 -13.27
CA TYR A 286 -13.17 8.35 -14.69
C TYR A 286 -12.24 9.28 -15.47
N ASN A 287 -12.33 9.26 -16.80
CA ASN A 287 -11.55 10.11 -17.68
C ASN A 287 -11.85 11.61 -17.51
N ASP A 288 -13.05 11.97 -17.03
CA ASP A 288 -13.47 13.34 -16.69
C ASP A 288 -13.13 13.77 -15.24
N PHE A 289 -12.35 12.95 -14.53
CA PHE A 289 -11.95 13.14 -13.13
C PHE A 289 -13.06 12.98 -12.08
N ALA A 290 -14.31 12.67 -12.47
CA ALA A 290 -15.32 12.26 -11.51
C ALA A 290 -14.92 10.94 -10.83
N GLU A 291 -15.32 10.77 -9.57
CA GLU A 291 -14.98 9.60 -8.76
C GLU A 291 -16.24 8.93 -8.23
N ASP A 292 -16.25 7.62 -8.26
CA ASP A 292 -17.19 6.77 -7.55
C ASP A 292 -16.44 5.77 -6.69
N GLN A 293 -17.05 5.39 -5.57
CA GLN A 293 -16.48 4.37 -4.69
C GLN A 293 -17.55 3.48 -4.10
N CYS A 294 -17.15 2.26 -3.76
CA CYS A 294 -17.97 1.32 -3.03
C CYS A 294 -17.10 0.58 -2.01
N GLY A 295 -17.62 0.41 -0.80
CA GLY A 295 -16.92 -0.33 0.26
C GLY A 295 -17.82 -1.39 0.88
N GLU A 296 -17.20 -2.45 1.39
CA GLU A 296 -17.87 -3.55 2.09
C GLU A 296 -16.97 -4.04 3.22
N SER A 297 -17.58 -4.40 4.34
CA SER A 297 -16.87 -5.05 5.44
C SER A 297 -17.05 -6.56 5.34
N LEU A 298 -15.96 -7.29 5.59
CA LEU A 298 -15.99 -8.73 5.75
C LEU A 298 -16.70 -9.11 7.07
N ASN A 299 -17.19 -10.31 7.16
CA ASN A 299 -17.77 -10.81 8.41
C ASN A 299 -16.71 -10.84 9.51
N GLU A 300 -15.51 -11.28 9.20
CA GLU A 300 -14.37 -11.40 10.10
C GLU A 300 -13.15 -10.68 9.54
N PRO A 301 -12.28 -10.16 10.42
CA PRO A 301 -10.97 -9.63 9.99
C PRO A 301 -10.11 -10.72 9.39
N THR A 302 -9.33 -10.38 8.35
CA THR A 302 -8.44 -11.32 7.66
C THR A 302 -7.07 -10.71 7.39
N ASP A 303 -6.07 -11.57 7.28
CA ASP A 303 -4.72 -11.30 6.78
C ASP A 303 -4.43 -11.97 5.41
N LEU A 304 -5.47 -12.56 4.79
CA LEU A 304 -5.36 -13.31 3.54
C LEU A 304 -5.95 -12.55 2.36
N GLU A 305 -5.15 -12.29 1.33
CA GLU A 305 -5.57 -11.64 0.08
C GLU A 305 -6.64 -12.43 -0.66
N THR A 306 -6.63 -13.76 -0.53
CA THR A 306 -7.62 -14.64 -1.18
C THR A 306 -9.04 -14.41 -0.71
N ASP A 307 -9.23 -13.92 0.54
CA ASP A 307 -10.56 -13.58 1.07
C ASP A 307 -11.08 -12.27 0.45
N LEU A 308 -10.17 -11.40 0.01
CA LEU A 308 -10.50 -10.15 -0.65
C LEU A 308 -10.92 -10.37 -2.12
N TYR A 309 -10.28 -11.30 -2.83
CA TYR A 309 -10.48 -11.48 -4.27
C TYR A 309 -11.94 -11.71 -4.67
N SER A 310 -12.67 -12.50 -3.89
CA SER A 310 -14.09 -12.77 -4.14
C SER A 310 -14.96 -11.51 -4.07
N LYS A 311 -14.54 -10.50 -3.30
CA LYS A 311 -15.26 -9.25 -3.10
C LYS A 311 -14.87 -8.18 -4.12
N LEU A 312 -13.62 -8.18 -4.61
CA LEU A 312 -13.09 -7.13 -5.49
C LEU A 312 -13.91 -7.00 -6.78
N HIS A 313 -14.28 -8.10 -7.43
CA HIS A 313 -15.12 -8.10 -8.62
C HIS A 313 -16.47 -7.41 -8.37
N THR A 314 -17.16 -7.79 -7.29
CA THR A 314 -18.45 -7.22 -6.94
C THR A 314 -18.34 -5.74 -6.59
N LEU A 315 -17.29 -5.36 -5.84
CA LEU A 315 -17.04 -3.97 -5.47
C LEU A 315 -16.69 -3.11 -6.67
N LEU A 316 -15.89 -3.63 -7.60
CA LEU A 316 -15.57 -2.94 -8.85
C LEU A 316 -16.84 -2.65 -9.65
N LYS A 317 -17.71 -3.65 -9.83
CA LYS A 317 -19.00 -3.45 -10.54
C LYS A 317 -19.90 -2.42 -9.87
N LYS A 318 -19.95 -2.41 -8.55
CA LYS A 318 -20.72 -1.43 -7.78
C LYS A 318 -20.10 -0.02 -7.82
N ALA A 319 -18.76 0.08 -7.87
CA ALA A 319 -18.06 1.35 -7.95
C ALA A 319 -18.05 1.91 -9.38
N TRP A 320 -17.90 1.05 -10.40
CA TRP A 320 -17.91 1.48 -11.81
C TRP A 320 -19.34 1.61 -12.34
N LYS A 321 -20.02 2.68 -11.95
CA LYS A 321 -21.44 2.92 -12.29
C LYS A 321 -21.65 3.45 -13.70
N ARG A 322 -20.68 4.20 -14.21
CA ARG A 322 -20.76 4.89 -15.50
C ARG A 322 -20.09 4.06 -16.59
N ARG A 323 -20.73 3.98 -17.78
CA ARG A 323 -20.16 3.29 -18.95
C ARG A 323 -19.12 4.15 -19.68
N VAL A 324 -18.13 4.64 -18.94
CA VAL A 324 -17.00 5.43 -19.46
C VAL A 324 -15.69 4.82 -18.98
N SER A 325 -14.61 5.15 -19.67
CA SER A 325 -13.29 4.62 -19.35
C SER A 325 -12.79 5.07 -17.97
N VAL A 326 -12.06 4.21 -17.30
CA VAL A 326 -11.46 4.41 -15.99
C VAL A 326 -10.02 4.90 -16.17
N ARG A 327 -9.74 6.03 -15.56
CA ARG A 327 -8.41 6.66 -15.53
C ARG A 327 -7.54 6.14 -14.39
N MET A 328 -8.14 5.86 -13.24
CA MET A 328 -7.44 5.44 -12.02
C MET A 328 -8.32 4.51 -11.21
N VAL A 329 -7.70 3.53 -10.60
CA VAL A 329 -8.31 2.64 -9.62
C VAL A 329 -7.55 2.71 -8.31
N SER A 330 -8.26 2.54 -7.19
CA SER A 330 -7.66 2.50 -5.85
C SER A 330 -8.34 1.44 -4.99
N LEU A 331 -7.53 0.75 -4.21
CA LEU A 331 -7.98 -0.15 -3.15
C LEU A 331 -7.53 0.42 -1.80
N LYS A 332 -8.47 0.55 -0.87
CA LYS A 332 -8.21 0.94 0.52
C LYS A 332 -8.72 -0.14 1.47
N LEU A 333 -7.87 -0.53 2.41
CA LEU A 333 -8.15 -1.46 3.48
C LEU A 333 -8.17 -0.68 4.80
N SER A 334 -9.23 -0.86 5.59
CA SER A 334 -9.45 -0.14 6.85
C SER A 334 -10.16 -1.02 7.88
N ASN A 335 -10.43 -0.47 9.06
CA ASN A 335 -10.83 -1.24 10.23
C ASN A 335 -9.79 -2.31 10.53
N ILE A 336 -8.63 -1.81 11.00
CA ILE A 336 -7.44 -2.59 11.26
C ILE A 336 -7.48 -3.06 12.72
N TYR A 337 -7.06 -4.30 12.94
CA TYR A 337 -6.99 -4.93 14.26
C TYR A 337 -5.59 -5.48 14.48
N ASP A 338 -5.15 -5.45 15.74
CA ASP A 338 -3.87 -6.02 16.15
C ASP A 338 -3.97 -7.54 16.25
N GLY A 339 -2.93 -8.22 15.79
CA GLY A 339 -2.81 -9.67 15.89
C GLY A 339 -3.70 -10.45 14.92
N LEU A 340 -3.65 -11.75 15.05
CA LEU A 340 -4.42 -12.68 14.24
C LEU A 340 -5.80 -12.89 14.85
N PHE A 341 -6.85 -12.61 14.11
CA PHE A 341 -8.20 -12.94 14.51
C PHE A 341 -8.41 -14.44 14.33
N ARG A 342 -8.77 -15.14 15.40
CA ARG A 342 -9.16 -16.55 15.40
C ARG A 342 -10.56 -16.64 15.97
N SER A 343 -11.56 -16.83 15.13
CA SER A 343 -12.94 -16.97 15.56
C SER A 343 -13.27 -18.35 16.12
N GLU A 344 -12.42 -19.35 15.86
CA GLU A 344 -12.72 -20.74 16.16
C GLU A 344 -11.58 -21.46 16.89
N LEU A 345 -11.95 -22.36 17.77
CA LEU A 345 -11.05 -23.31 18.41
C LEU A 345 -10.46 -24.24 17.33
N SER A 346 -9.17 -24.51 17.41
CA SER A 346 -8.31 -25.18 16.39
C SER A 346 -8.68 -26.64 16.05
N LEU A 347 -9.89 -27.06 16.36
CA LEU A 347 -10.38 -28.43 16.15
C LEU A 347 -11.14 -28.61 14.83
N ASP A 348 -11.47 -27.51 14.13
CA ASP A 348 -12.25 -27.57 12.90
C ASP A 348 -11.35 -27.68 11.66
N VAL A 349 -11.83 -28.39 10.64
CA VAL A 349 -11.14 -28.58 9.36
C VAL A 349 -10.90 -27.24 8.64
N SER A 350 -11.81 -26.26 8.83
CA SER A 350 -11.69 -24.92 8.30
C SER A 350 -10.48 -24.17 8.85
N SER A 351 -10.15 -24.34 10.12
CA SER A 351 -9.02 -23.68 10.76
C SER A 351 -7.67 -24.21 10.25
N LYS A 352 -7.57 -25.51 9.97
CA LYS A 352 -6.37 -26.12 9.38
C LYS A 352 -6.11 -25.62 7.95
N GLN A 353 -7.17 -25.40 7.17
CA GLN A 353 -7.06 -24.83 5.83
C GLN A 353 -6.63 -23.37 5.87
N GLN A 354 -7.15 -22.57 6.80
CA GLN A 354 -6.72 -21.19 6.99
C GLN A 354 -5.24 -21.11 7.40
N ASP A 355 -4.78 -21.95 8.33
CA ASP A 355 -3.38 -21.98 8.73
C ASP A 355 -2.45 -22.42 7.58
N ALA A 356 -2.88 -23.34 6.71
CA ALA A 356 -2.15 -23.72 5.52
C ALA A 356 -2.06 -22.55 4.50
N ARG A 357 -3.16 -21.82 4.29
CA ARG A 357 -3.20 -20.64 3.42
C ARG A 357 -2.29 -19.52 3.94
N ARG A 358 -2.25 -19.28 5.27
CA ARG A 358 -1.33 -18.32 5.91
C ARG A 358 0.12 -18.69 5.70
N ARG A 359 0.47 -19.96 5.97
CA ARG A 359 1.84 -20.44 5.74
C ARG A 359 2.27 -20.28 4.29
N LEU A 360 1.36 -20.55 3.35
CA LEU A 360 1.63 -20.34 1.92
C LEU A 360 1.81 -18.86 1.60
N ALA A 361 0.95 -17.98 2.11
CA ALA A 361 1.06 -16.53 1.91
C ALA A 361 2.38 -15.99 2.48
N GLY A 362 2.76 -16.38 3.70
CA GLY A 362 4.03 -16.00 4.31
C GLY A 362 5.25 -16.48 3.50
N ALA A 363 5.24 -17.73 3.03
CA ALA A 363 6.32 -18.25 2.17
C ALA A 363 6.45 -17.48 0.85
N VAL A 364 5.32 -17.09 0.24
CA VAL A 364 5.30 -16.25 -0.97
C VAL A 364 5.87 -14.86 -0.67
N ASP A 365 5.50 -14.26 0.46
CA ASP A 365 6.01 -12.94 0.86
C ASP A 365 7.53 -12.98 1.10
N GLU A 366 8.05 -13.99 1.80
CA GLU A 366 9.49 -14.15 1.99
C GLU A 366 10.25 -14.30 0.68
N LEU A 367 9.74 -15.12 -0.24
CA LEU A 367 10.38 -15.32 -1.55
C LEU A 367 10.35 -14.03 -2.39
N ARG A 368 9.24 -13.28 -2.36
CA ARG A 368 9.12 -11.99 -3.05
C ARG A 368 10.03 -10.93 -2.44
N GLN A 369 10.19 -10.93 -1.12
CA GLN A 369 11.09 -10.01 -0.42
C GLN A 369 12.56 -10.28 -0.75
N LYS A 370 12.99 -11.55 -0.77
CA LYS A 370 14.38 -11.94 -1.04
C LYS A 370 14.78 -11.81 -2.51
N ASN A 371 13.87 -12.12 -3.44
CA ASN A 371 14.20 -12.29 -4.86
C ASN A 371 13.43 -11.32 -5.78
N GLY A 372 12.66 -10.39 -5.20
CA GLY A 372 11.84 -9.42 -5.92
C GLY A 372 10.43 -9.96 -6.26
N LYS A 373 9.50 -9.01 -6.47
CA LYS A 373 8.06 -9.32 -6.67
C LYS A 373 7.78 -10.20 -7.90
N GLY A 374 8.68 -10.23 -8.87
CA GLY A 374 8.52 -10.99 -10.12
C GLY A 374 8.82 -12.49 -10.02
N VAL A 375 9.39 -12.97 -8.90
CA VAL A 375 9.81 -14.38 -8.76
C VAL A 375 8.64 -15.35 -8.66
N ILE A 376 7.55 -14.92 -8.05
CA ILE A 376 6.30 -15.67 -7.99
C ILE A 376 5.18 -14.79 -8.52
N LEU A 377 4.56 -15.23 -9.63
CA LEU A 377 3.43 -14.58 -10.26
C LEU A 377 2.15 -15.34 -9.97
N ARG A 378 1.07 -14.62 -9.74
CA ARG A 378 -0.29 -15.17 -9.64
C ARG A 378 -1.01 -15.06 -10.99
N GLY A 379 -2.15 -15.73 -11.15
CA GLY A 379 -2.90 -15.74 -12.39
C GLY A 379 -3.22 -14.34 -12.95
N HIS A 380 -3.60 -13.40 -12.08
CA HIS A 380 -3.88 -12.03 -12.46
C HIS A 380 -2.65 -11.23 -12.93
N ASP A 381 -1.44 -11.58 -12.50
CA ASP A 381 -0.21 -10.92 -12.96
C ASP A 381 0.06 -11.20 -14.45
N PHE A 382 -0.40 -12.34 -14.97
CA PHE A 382 -0.27 -12.67 -16.40
C PHE A 382 -1.20 -11.82 -17.27
N VAL A 383 -2.40 -11.50 -16.79
CA VAL A 383 -3.31 -10.57 -17.46
C VAL A 383 -2.64 -9.21 -17.63
N LEU A 384 -1.98 -8.70 -16.56
CA LEU A 384 -1.29 -7.42 -16.58
C LEU A 384 -0.07 -7.39 -17.52
N LYS A 385 0.58 -8.54 -17.71
CA LYS A 385 1.71 -8.69 -18.64
C LYS A 385 1.29 -8.89 -20.10
N GLY A 386 -0.02 -8.95 -20.38
CA GLY A 386 -0.54 -9.27 -21.71
C GLY A 386 -0.21 -10.69 -22.18
N VAL A 387 0.26 -11.52 -21.27
CA VAL A 387 0.50 -12.94 -21.53
C VAL A 387 -0.84 -13.62 -21.33
N ARG A 388 -1.55 -13.92 -22.42
CA ARG A 388 -2.61 -14.91 -22.35
C ARG A 388 -1.95 -16.22 -21.96
N VAL A 389 -2.11 -16.62 -20.70
CA VAL A 389 -1.90 -18.01 -20.32
C VAL A 389 -2.94 -18.75 -21.15
N ALA A 390 -2.49 -19.40 -22.23
CA ALA A 390 -3.32 -20.38 -22.88
C ALA A 390 -3.67 -21.33 -21.74
N VAL A 391 -4.94 -21.28 -21.29
CA VAL A 391 -5.48 -22.38 -20.48
C VAL A 391 -5.20 -23.58 -21.39
N PRO A 392 -4.31 -24.51 -21.01
CA PRO A 392 -4.08 -25.65 -21.84
C PRO A 392 -5.49 -26.21 -22.05
N GLU A 393 -5.98 -26.24 -23.30
CA GLU A 393 -7.12 -27.09 -23.60
C GLU A 393 -6.80 -28.39 -22.89
N PRO A 394 -7.74 -28.95 -22.11
CA PRO A 394 -7.48 -30.19 -21.41
C PRO A 394 -6.90 -31.11 -22.48
N LYS A 395 -5.57 -31.25 -22.51
CA LYS A 395 -4.89 -32.15 -23.43
C LYS A 395 -5.63 -33.42 -23.18
N GLN A 396 -6.38 -33.90 -24.18
CA GLN A 396 -6.84 -35.27 -24.16
C GLN A 396 -5.59 -36.06 -23.76
N ARG A 397 -5.54 -36.46 -22.50
CA ARG A 397 -4.38 -37.20 -21.98
C ARG A 397 -4.29 -38.40 -22.93
N PRO A 398 -3.13 -38.65 -23.53
CA PRO A 398 -2.98 -39.85 -24.34
C PRO A 398 -3.50 -40.97 -23.46
N ALA A 399 -4.43 -41.76 -24.00
CA ALA A 399 -4.96 -42.89 -23.29
C ALA A 399 -3.74 -43.67 -22.76
N ILE A 400 -3.61 -43.70 -21.45
CA ILE A 400 -2.51 -44.43 -20.80
C ILE A 400 -2.84 -45.88 -21.14
N ASN A 401 -2.18 -46.44 -22.15
CA ASN A 401 -2.20 -47.88 -22.43
C ASN A 401 -1.51 -48.55 -21.24
N ILE A 402 -2.26 -48.77 -20.18
CA ILE A 402 -1.83 -49.60 -19.08
C ILE A 402 -1.80 -51.00 -19.64
N VAL A 403 -0.60 -51.53 -19.97
CA VAL A 403 -0.41 -52.90 -20.28
C VAL A 403 -0.58 -53.69 -18.97
N VAL A 404 -1.82 -54.05 -18.69
CA VAL A 404 -2.14 -54.88 -17.54
C VAL A 404 -1.86 -56.31 -17.94
N ARG A 405 -0.84 -56.93 -17.35
CA ARG A 405 -0.67 -58.37 -17.40
C ARG A 405 -1.92 -59.02 -16.81
N LYS A 406 -2.67 -59.74 -17.66
CA LYS A 406 -3.79 -60.56 -17.20
C LYS A 406 -3.30 -61.60 -16.21
N GLN A 407 -3.54 -61.38 -14.90
CA GLN A 407 -3.72 -62.47 -13.97
C GLN A 407 -5.17 -62.41 -13.50
N SER A 408 -5.95 -63.33 -14.02
CA SER A 408 -7.34 -63.52 -13.67
C SER A 408 -7.43 -64.38 -12.42
N THR A 409 -7.63 -63.75 -11.27
CA THR A 409 -8.30 -64.40 -10.13
C THR A 409 -9.37 -63.41 -9.67
N ALA A 410 -10.60 -63.87 -9.59
CA ALA A 410 -11.72 -63.09 -9.06
C ALA A 410 -11.37 -62.65 -7.62
N THR A 411 -11.09 -61.40 -7.42
CA THR A 411 -10.76 -60.86 -6.09
C THR A 411 -12.05 -60.46 -5.40
N THR A 412 -12.25 -60.97 -4.19
CA THR A 412 -13.28 -60.53 -3.24
C THR A 412 -12.95 -59.18 -2.57
N TYR A 413 -11.90 -58.51 -3.06
CA TYR A 413 -11.47 -57.23 -2.52
C TYR A 413 -12.34 -56.10 -3.01
N VAL A 414 -12.89 -55.29 -2.07
CA VAL A 414 -13.66 -54.08 -2.35
C VAL A 414 -12.87 -52.87 -1.77
N PRO A 415 -12.34 -52.00 -2.62
CA PRO A 415 -11.67 -50.80 -2.14
C PRO A 415 -12.72 -49.80 -1.62
N LEU A 416 -12.68 -49.55 -0.29
CA LEU A 416 -13.63 -48.68 0.40
C LEU A 416 -13.12 -47.25 0.59
N ASN A 417 -11.89 -46.96 0.18
CA ASN A 417 -11.27 -45.65 0.34
C ASN A 417 -10.52 -45.27 -0.93
N VAL A 418 -11.24 -44.82 -1.93
CA VAL A 418 -10.66 -44.38 -3.20
C VAL A 418 -10.89 -42.86 -3.35
N HIS A 419 -9.81 -42.14 -3.59
CA HIS A 419 -9.84 -40.70 -3.85
C HIS A 419 -9.69 -40.38 -5.33
N SER A 420 -10.45 -39.42 -5.84
CA SER A 420 -10.27 -38.86 -7.16
C SER A 420 -9.39 -37.62 -7.14
N HIS A 421 -9.12 -37.05 -8.31
CA HIS A 421 -8.36 -35.79 -8.45
C HIS A 421 -9.06 -34.58 -7.80
N TYR A 422 -10.31 -34.71 -7.36
CA TYR A 422 -11.00 -33.72 -6.54
C TYR A 422 -10.53 -33.73 -5.07
N SER A 423 -9.81 -34.76 -4.65
CA SER A 423 -9.04 -34.78 -3.39
C SER A 423 -7.66 -34.18 -3.65
N PHE A 424 -7.51 -32.89 -3.38
CA PHE A 424 -6.29 -32.14 -3.68
C PHE A 424 -5.05 -32.76 -2.98
N LEU A 425 -4.01 -33.10 -3.78
CA LEU A 425 -2.77 -33.74 -3.38
C LEU A 425 -2.85 -35.24 -3.00
N ASP A 426 -4.03 -35.83 -2.90
CA ASP A 426 -4.15 -37.23 -2.48
C ASP A 426 -4.31 -38.20 -3.66
N SER A 427 -4.80 -37.75 -4.81
CA SER A 427 -4.99 -38.58 -6.00
C SER A 427 -4.90 -37.80 -7.32
N THR A 428 -4.39 -38.45 -8.36
CA THR A 428 -4.38 -37.95 -9.74
C THR A 428 -5.45 -38.65 -10.62
N LEU A 429 -6.22 -39.58 -10.05
CA LEU A 429 -7.24 -40.33 -10.77
C LEU A 429 -8.49 -39.48 -11.01
N SER A 430 -9.00 -39.46 -12.24
CA SER A 430 -10.32 -38.91 -12.51
C SER A 430 -11.43 -39.89 -12.05
N PRO A 431 -12.64 -39.43 -11.71
CA PRO A 431 -13.78 -40.32 -11.42
C PRO A 431 -14.01 -41.33 -12.53
N ALA A 432 -13.86 -40.96 -13.77
CA ALA A 432 -13.94 -41.84 -14.92
C ALA A 432 -12.85 -42.93 -14.90
N ALA A 433 -11.61 -42.59 -14.51
CA ALA A 433 -10.51 -43.55 -14.37
C ALA A 433 -10.78 -44.55 -13.25
N VAL A 434 -11.34 -44.11 -12.13
CA VAL A 434 -11.72 -44.98 -11.01
C VAL A 434 -12.76 -46.02 -11.46
N VAL A 435 -13.79 -45.59 -12.17
CA VAL A 435 -14.84 -46.49 -12.72
C VAL A 435 -14.24 -47.46 -13.72
N ALA A 436 -13.36 -46.99 -14.62
CA ALA A 436 -12.70 -47.84 -15.61
C ALA A 436 -11.82 -48.92 -14.98
N ILE A 437 -11.04 -48.56 -13.95
CA ILE A 437 -10.20 -49.50 -13.18
C ILE A 437 -11.07 -50.54 -12.46
N ALA A 438 -12.16 -50.11 -11.82
CA ALA A 438 -13.07 -51.02 -11.11
C ALA A 438 -13.69 -52.05 -12.09
N LYS A 439 -14.12 -51.61 -13.27
CA LYS A 439 -14.67 -52.47 -14.33
C LYS A 439 -13.63 -53.41 -14.89
N GLN A 440 -12.41 -52.93 -15.16
CA GLN A 440 -11.32 -53.73 -15.70
C GLN A 440 -10.89 -54.84 -14.76
N HIS A 441 -10.91 -54.58 -13.47
CA HIS A 441 -10.54 -55.57 -12.42
C HIS A 441 -11.74 -56.38 -11.93
N GLN A 442 -12.92 -56.20 -12.53
CA GLN A 442 -14.16 -56.88 -12.14
C GLN A 442 -14.44 -56.79 -10.63
N LEU A 443 -14.17 -55.60 -10.05
CA LEU A 443 -14.43 -55.37 -8.62
C LEU A 443 -15.93 -55.42 -8.33
N PRO A 444 -16.37 -56.08 -7.26
CA PRO A 444 -17.77 -56.16 -6.91
C PRO A 444 -18.40 -54.85 -6.49
N ALA A 445 -17.58 -53.91 -5.98
CA ALA A 445 -17.96 -52.54 -5.65
C ALA A 445 -16.73 -51.66 -5.55
N VAL A 446 -16.91 -50.34 -5.58
CA VAL A 446 -15.90 -49.33 -5.29
C VAL A 446 -16.56 -48.13 -4.66
N ALA A 447 -15.95 -47.55 -3.62
CA ALA A 447 -16.43 -46.33 -2.95
C ALA A 447 -15.48 -45.17 -3.22
N LEU A 448 -16.06 -44.05 -3.70
CA LEU A 448 -15.33 -42.77 -3.82
C LEU A 448 -15.50 -42.00 -2.52
N THR A 449 -14.38 -41.63 -1.89
CA THR A 449 -14.34 -41.01 -0.57
C THR A 449 -13.66 -39.63 -0.61
N ASP A 450 -13.94 -38.86 -1.68
CA ASP A 450 -13.44 -37.50 -1.76
C ASP A 450 -14.01 -36.63 -0.63
N PRO A 451 -13.22 -35.71 -0.04
CA PRO A 451 -13.66 -34.87 1.06
C PRO A 451 -14.72 -33.83 0.66
N ASN A 452 -15.04 -33.72 -0.62
CA ASN A 452 -16.07 -32.85 -1.17
C ASN A 452 -16.95 -33.56 -2.18
N LEU A 453 -18.10 -32.96 -2.51
CA LEU A 453 -19.06 -33.54 -3.44
C LEU A 453 -18.75 -33.28 -4.93
N HIS A 454 -17.65 -32.60 -5.26
CA HIS A 454 -17.36 -32.21 -6.64
C HIS A 454 -17.17 -33.40 -7.59
N GLY A 455 -16.52 -34.46 -7.12
CA GLY A 455 -16.34 -35.68 -7.89
C GLY A 455 -17.54 -36.62 -7.90
N ALA A 456 -18.49 -36.46 -6.99
CA ALA A 456 -19.56 -37.40 -6.78
C ALA A 456 -20.52 -37.48 -7.98
N VAL A 457 -20.89 -36.35 -8.58
CA VAL A 457 -21.79 -36.29 -9.74
C VAL A 457 -21.11 -36.90 -10.97
N GLU A 458 -19.86 -36.59 -11.22
CA GLU A 458 -19.08 -37.13 -12.33
C GLU A 458 -18.91 -38.65 -12.19
N PHE A 459 -18.56 -39.11 -10.99
CA PHE A 459 -18.44 -40.52 -10.65
C PHE A 459 -19.75 -41.28 -10.88
N PHE A 460 -20.88 -40.72 -10.44
CA PHE A 460 -22.21 -41.31 -10.68
C PHE A 460 -22.54 -41.43 -12.16
N LEU A 461 -22.31 -40.36 -12.93
CA LEU A 461 -22.60 -40.35 -14.37
C LEU A 461 -21.74 -41.36 -15.12
N GLU A 462 -20.45 -41.47 -14.80
CA GLU A 462 -19.55 -42.44 -15.41
C GLU A 462 -19.86 -43.86 -15.00
N ALA A 463 -20.21 -44.12 -13.74
CA ALA A 463 -20.68 -45.45 -13.28
C ALA A 463 -21.96 -45.89 -14.00
N LYS A 464 -22.91 -44.97 -14.22
CA LYS A 464 -24.15 -45.21 -14.99
C LYS A 464 -23.86 -45.49 -16.44
N ARG A 465 -22.98 -44.72 -17.10
CA ARG A 465 -22.52 -44.97 -18.49
C ARG A 465 -21.82 -46.31 -18.64
N ALA A 466 -21.07 -46.72 -17.62
CA ALA A 466 -20.38 -48.02 -17.62
C ALA A 466 -21.30 -49.22 -17.34
N GLY A 467 -22.61 -48.98 -17.07
CA GLY A 467 -23.56 -50.03 -16.72
C GLY A 467 -23.34 -50.68 -15.35
N ALA A 468 -22.62 -49.96 -14.49
CA ALA A 468 -22.23 -50.42 -13.13
C ALA A 468 -23.23 -50.04 -12.04
N VAL A 469 -24.32 -49.32 -12.38
CA VAL A 469 -25.32 -48.83 -11.40
C VAL A 469 -26.67 -49.43 -11.69
N ASN A 470 -27.19 -50.25 -10.76
CA ASN A 470 -28.62 -50.50 -10.61
C ASN A 470 -29.16 -49.43 -9.63
N ASP A 471 -30.35 -48.89 -9.90
CA ASP A 471 -30.99 -47.76 -9.23
C ASP A 471 -31.17 -47.89 -7.67
N ASN A 472 -30.72 -48.99 -7.06
CA ASN A 472 -30.97 -49.33 -5.65
C ASN A 472 -29.73 -49.22 -4.70
N TYR A 473 -28.56 -48.78 -5.17
CA TYR A 473 -27.35 -48.82 -4.34
C TYR A 473 -26.53 -47.51 -4.37
N PHE A 474 -27.12 -46.35 -4.20
CA PHE A 474 -26.39 -45.12 -3.94
C PHE A 474 -26.69 -44.59 -2.54
N SER A 475 -25.78 -44.80 -1.60
CA SER A 475 -25.80 -44.10 -0.30
C SER A 475 -24.67 -43.09 -0.25
N PHE A 476 -24.99 -41.80 -0.11
CA PHE A 476 -24.02 -40.79 0.26
C PHE A 476 -23.86 -40.82 1.77
N GLN A 477 -22.73 -41.35 2.27
CA GLN A 477 -22.33 -41.11 3.65
C GLN A 477 -21.52 -39.81 3.72
N ARG A 478 -22.09 -38.78 4.35
CA ARG A 478 -21.32 -37.65 4.84
C ARG A 478 -20.48 -38.18 6.02
N GLN A 479 -19.16 -38.18 5.91
CA GLN A 479 -18.33 -38.16 7.11
C GLN A 479 -18.44 -36.75 7.69
N LEU A 480 -19.04 -36.65 8.87
CA LEU A 480 -19.10 -35.48 9.74
C LEU A 480 -17.70 -35.07 10.23
#